data_49dd5eedb8d22ceb5f56431d87a63bd9
#
_entry.id   49dd5eedb8d22ceb5f56431d87a63bd9
#
_cell.length_a   1.000
_cell.length_b   1.000
_cell.length_c   1.000
_cell.angle_alpha   90.00
_cell.angle_beta   90.00
_cell.angle_gamma   90.00
#
_symmetry.space_group_name_H-M   'P 1'
#
loop_
_entity.id
_entity.type
_entity.pdbx_description
1 polymer ?
#
loop_
_entity_poly.entity_id
_entity_poly.type
_entity_poly.pdbx_seq_one_letter_code
_entity_poly.pdbx_strand_id
1 'polypeptide(L)'
;MNPLPSRATPLVAAALGICASFGAPPVASAADNAATPYKIIATTQIPALGGIDYVSADSPSRRVYVACGNAVSVFDLDTFKLVGTLPNASGHGVALDPENHTGLVSGNNAVFFDTKTLQPIKTIQAPGADGYTFDPATHHFIIQSHRAPNLQVIDSKDGSVVGTVDAIGPDGANAAVEQGASDGEGHLYFDVSNSHFIAVVDARTLKVTGELDLGDKGNGPSGLAIDANNHILFAMCRGGRGGSPTCVIINTEGKVLTTLPLAGSSDGAAFNPHTMEAFSSHGNGTLSIIKENSPTDFSIEQTLQTKSGAKTCAIDTQDNHVIVITREAAPAAPDAAPATAPAPAPEQPAGPRAGRGRGNRGGGGPQLLDVLFIGR
;
A
#
# COMPACT_ATOMS: atom_id res chain seq x y z
N MET A 1 86.38 18.21 -49.13
CA MET A 1 86.62 19.66 -49.23
C MET A 1 85.46 20.37 -48.56
N ASN A 2 85.71 20.91 -47.41
CA ASN A 2 84.76 21.77 -46.69
C ASN A 2 84.72 23.16 -47.31
N PRO A 3 83.63 23.91 -47.20
CA PRO A 3 83.80 25.19 -46.56
C PRO A 3 82.74 25.47 -45.45
N LEU A 4 83.23 26.23 -44.53
CA LEU A 4 82.68 26.80 -43.30
C LEU A 4 81.74 28.00 -43.53
N PRO A 5 81.23 28.63 -42.48
CA PRO A 5 79.83 28.95 -42.29
C PRO A 5 79.53 30.45 -42.41
N SER A 6 78.29 30.77 -42.58
CA SER A 6 77.79 32.13 -42.53
C SER A 6 76.96 32.35 -41.25
N ARG A 7 77.37 33.35 -40.45
CA ARG A 7 76.77 33.86 -39.24
C ARG A 7 75.54 34.72 -39.64
N ALA A 8 74.41 34.46 -39.04
CA ALA A 8 73.26 35.38 -39.03
C ALA A 8 72.93 35.76 -37.58
N THR A 9 72.80 37.04 -37.36
CA THR A 9 72.48 37.73 -36.11
C THR A 9 70.98 37.55 -35.71
N PRO A 10 70.68 37.38 -34.46
CA PRO A 10 69.24 37.26 -34.07
C PRO A 10 68.60 38.66 -33.90
N LEU A 11 67.38 38.80 -34.52
CA LEU A 11 66.46 39.87 -34.23
C LEU A 11 65.69 39.50 -32.97
N VAL A 12 65.71 40.33 -31.95
CA VAL A 12 64.85 40.25 -30.77
C VAL A 12 63.50 40.84 -31.13
N ALA A 13 62.44 40.01 -31.24
CA ALA A 13 61.11 40.46 -31.32
C ALA A 13 60.45 40.39 -29.91
N ALA A 14 60.12 41.56 -29.37
CA ALA A 14 59.33 41.68 -28.13
C ALA A 14 57.91 41.31 -28.41
N ALA A 15 57.39 40.17 -27.87
CA ALA A 15 55.99 39.80 -27.89
C ALA A 15 55.26 40.36 -26.65
N LEU A 16 54.40 41.34 -26.87
CA LEU A 16 53.42 41.73 -25.85
C LEU A 16 52.43 40.59 -25.65
N GLY A 17 52.46 39.96 -24.47
CA GLY A 17 51.50 38.98 -24.03
C GLY A 17 50.22 39.68 -23.60
N ILE A 18 49.12 39.52 -24.37
CA ILE A 18 47.77 39.85 -23.93
C ILE A 18 47.27 38.64 -23.12
N CYS A 19 47.20 38.77 -21.80
CA CYS A 19 46.53 37.83 -20.93
C CYS A 19 45.00 37.98 -21.12
N ALA A 20 44.41 37.18 -21.99
CA ALA A 20 42.98 37.01 -22.03
C ALA A 20 42.58 36.08 -20.87
N SER A 21 42.02 36.66 -19.80
CA SER A 21 41.36 35.89 -18.74
C SER A 21 40.07 35.29 -19.30
N PHE A 22 40.12 34.02 -19.66
CA PHE A 22 38.91 33.24 -19.87
C PHE A 22 38.19 33.06 -18.51
N GLY A 23 37.19 33.87 -18.21
CA GLY A 23 36.27 33.63 -17.15
C GLY A 23 35.51 32.32 -17.46
N ALA A 24 35.60 31.34 -16.57
CA ALA A 24 34.80 30.16 -16.64
C ALA A 24 33.31 30.58 -16.66
N PRO A 25 32.44 29.98 -17.53
CA PRO A 25 31.04 30.27 -17.47
C PRO A 25 30.51 29.90 -16.07
N PRO A 26 29.54 30.68 -15.53
CA PRO A 26 28.94 30.31 -14.27
C PRO A 26 28.29 28.93 -14.44
N VAL A 27 28.70 27.98 -13.61
CA VAL A 27 28.00 26.71 -13.46
C VAL A 27 26.60 27.11 -12.98
N ALA A 28 25.60 26.99 -13.85
CA ALA A 28 24.21 27.12 -13.45
C ALA A 28 23.99 26.04 -12.39
N SER A 29 23.85 26.47 -11.15
CA SER A 29 23.32 25.64 -10.09
C SER A 29 21.99 25.10 -10.60
N ALA A 30 21.91 23.77 -10.81
CA ALA A 30 20.61 23.15 -11.00
C ALA A 30 19.81 23.56 -9.74
N ALA A 31 18.83 24.43 -9.95
CA ALA A 31 17.84 24.69 -8.91
C ALA A 31 17.27 23.31 -8.55
N ASP A 32 17.45 22.89 -7.32
CA ASP A 32 16.78 21.73 -6.75
C ASP A 32 15.28 21.93 -7.02
N ASN A 33 14.75 21.28 -8.06
CA ASN A 33 13.33 21.09 -8.27
C ASN A 33 12.83 20.07 -7.23
N ALA A 34 12.98 20.39 -5.94
CA ALA A 34 12.36 19.64 -4.89
C ALA A 34 10.85 19.66 -5.16
N ALA A 35 10.27 18.48 -5.36
CA ALA A 35 8.84 18.35 -5.57
C ALA A 35 8.10 18.99 -4.39
N THR A 36 6.95 19.63 -4.67
CA THR A 36 6.11 20.16 -3.59
C THR A 36 5.77 19.04 -2.60
N PRO A 37 5.99 19.22 -1.30
CA PRO A 37 5.77 18.15 -0.34
C PRO A 37 4.30 17.76 -0.24
N TYR A 38 4.05 16.49 0.01
CA TYR A 38 2.71 15.98 0.31
C TYR A 38 2.19 16.57 1.62
N LYS A 39 0.89 16.82 1.65
CA LYS A 39 0.15 17.31 2.81
C LYS A 39 -1.26 16.74 2.83
N ILE A 40 -1.91 16.75 3.98
CA ILE A 40 -3.36 16.47 4.07
C ILE A 40 -4.09 17.65 3.43
N ILE A 41 -4.77 17.40 2.30
CA ILE A 41 -5.53 18.43 1.55
C ILE A 41 -7.00 18.47 1.96
N ALA A 42 -7.54 17.33 2.45
CA ALA A 42 -8.89 17.23 2.98
C ALA A 42 -8.99 16.12 4.01
N THR A 43 -9.95 16.25 4.92
CA THR A 43 -10.36 15.20 5.86
C THR A 43 -11.87 15.16 5.89
N THR A 44 -12.44 13.98 5.63
CA THR A 44 -13.87 13.74 5.82
C THR A 44 -14.08 12.85 7.01
N GLN A 45 -14.93 13.29 7.92
CA GLN A 45 -15.24 12.58 9.16
C GLN A 45 -16.71 12.22 9.19
N ILE A 46 -17.01 10.94 9.45
CA ILE A 46 -18.38 10.43 9.61
C ILE A 46 -18.44 9.49 10.83
N PRO A 47 -19.63 9.19 11.37
CA PRO A 47 -19.79 8.12 12.34
C PRO A 47 -19.29 6.79 11.78
N ALA A 48 -18.42 6.10 12.51
CA ALA A 48 -17.90 4.80 12.07
C ALA A 48 -18.97 3.72 12.20
N LEU A 49 -19.15 2.94 11.14
CA LEU A 49 -20.15 1.83 11.08
C LEU A 49 -19.59 0.52 11.65
N GLY A 50 -18.36 0.51 12.16
CA GLY A 50 -17.70 -0.67 12.71
C GLY A 50 -16.19 -0.56 12.69
N GLY A 51 -15.49 -1.71 12.73
CA GLY A 51 -14.05 -1.78 12.51
C GLY A 51 -13.69 -1.35 11.08
N ILE A 52 -12.51 -0.81 10.89
CA ILE A 52 -11.95 -0.51 9.56
C ILE A 52 -10.71 -1.34 9.32
N ASP A 53 -10.42 -1.65 8.06
CA ASP A 53 -9.21 -2.33 7.68
C ASP A 53 -8.62 -1.74 6.40
N TYR A 54 -9.09 -2.14 5.23
CA TYR A 54 -8.57 -1.62 3.95
C TYR A 54 -9.45 -0.53 3.35
N VAL A 55 -8.80 0.31 2.55
CA VAL A 55 -9.41 1.32 1.69
C VAL A 55 -9.05 1.03 0.23
N SER A 56 -9.99 1.24 -0.68
CA SER A 56 -9.80 1.04 -2.12
C SER A 56 -10.24 2.27 -2.90
N ALA A 57 -9.51 2.62 -3.95
CA ALA A 57 -9.86 3.70 -4.85
C ALA A 57 -10.22 3.16 -6.24
N ASP A 58 -11.32 3.63 -6.78
CA ASP A 58 -11.74 3.49 -8.17
C ASP A 58 -11.56 4.86 -8.83
N SER A 59 -10.34 5.12 -9.33
CA SER A 59 -10.00 6.40 -9.96
C SER A 59 -10.86 6.67 -11.19
N PRO A 60 -11.12 5.70 -12.11
CA PRO A 60 -12.01 5.90 -13.24
C PRO A 60 -13.44 6.32 -12.87
N SER A 61 -14.03 5.72 -11.84
CA SER A 61 -15.39 6.04 -11.37
C SER A 61 -15.43 7.17 -10.33
N ARG A 62 -14.26 7.73 -9.97
CA ARG A 62 -14.09 8.79 -8.97
C ARG A 62 -14.66 8.41 -7.60
N ARG A 63 -14.40 7.19 -7.12
CA ARG A 63 -14.94 6.69 -5.84
C ARG A 63 -13.88 6.06 -4.95
N VAL A 64 -14.05 6.23 -3.64
CA VAL A 64 -13.31 5.55 -2.57
C VAL A 64 -14.26 4.67 -1.79
N TYR A 65 -13.83 3.45 -1.52
CA TYR A 65 -14.57 2.44 -0.76
C TYR A 65 -13.84 2.13 0.52
N VAL A 66 -14.50 2.28 1.65
CA VAL A 66 -13.97 1.97 2.98
C VAL A 66 -14.81 0.88 3.61
N ALA A 67 -14.21 -0.30 3.82
CA ALA A 67 -14.85 -1.38 4.54
C ALA A 67 -14.92 -1.04 6.03
N CYS A 68 -16.13 -0.97 6.58
CA CYS A 68 -16.41 -0.51 7.94
C CYS A 68 -17.08 -1.60 8.81
N GLY A 69 -16.60 -2.82 8.76
CA GLY A 69 -17.10 -3.92 9.57
C GLY A 69 -18.49 -4.42 9.17
N ASN A 70 -19.52 -3.59 9.20
CA ASN A 70 -20.90 -3.96 8.89
C ASN A 70 -21.42 -3.41 7.56
N ALA A 71 -20.67 -2.52 6.92
CA ALA A 71 -21.05 -1.86 5.68
C ALA A 71 -19.81 -1.34 4.98
N VAL A 72 -19.95 -0.93 3.72
CA VAL A 72 -18.93 -0.19 3.00
C VAL A 72 -19.41 1.24 2.82
N SER A 73 -18.63 2.20 3.31
CA SER A 73 -18.84 3.63 3.06
C SER A 73 -18.17 4.04 1.75
N VAL A 74 -18.89 4.78 0.90
CA VAL A 74 -18.40 5.20 -0.42
C VAL A 74 -18.29 6.71 -0.47
N PHE A 75 -17.10 7.20 -0.82
CA PHE A 75 -16.83 8.63 -0.94
C PHE A 75 -16.52 8.99 -2.39
N ASP A 76 -16.78 10.24 -2.73
CA ASP A 76 -16.47 10.81 -4.01
C ASP A 76 -15.08 11.47 -3.98
N LEU A 77 -14.24 11.16 -4.96
CA LEU A 77 -12.84 11.61 -5.03
C LEU A 77 -12.70 13.10 -5.42
N ASP A 78 -13.72 13.70 -6.06
CA ASP A 78 -13.66 15.10 -6.48
C ASP A 78 -14.12 16.04 -5.36
N THR A 79 -15.14 15.62 -4.61
CA THR A 79 -15.74 16.42 -3.54
C THR A 79 -15.33 16.01 -2.14
N PHE A 80 -14.67 14.86 -2.00
CA PHE A 80 -14.26 14.24 -0.75
C PHE A 80 -15.42 13.92 0.22
N LYS A 81 -16.65 13.80 -0.28
CA LYS A 81 -17.87 13.61 0.52
C LYS A 81 -18.37 12.17 0.43
N LEU A 82 -19.02 11.73 1.51
CA LEU A 82 -19.79 10.50 1.50
C LEU A 82 -20.92 10.60 0.47
N VAL A 83 -20.99 9.65 -0.47
CA VAL A 83 -22.00 9.61 -1.54
C VAL A 83 -22.86 8.38 -1.51
N GLY A 84 -22.51 7.38 -0.71
CA GLY A 84 -23.29 6.16 -0.59
C GLY A 84 -22.79 5.21 0.48
N THR A 85 -23.56 4.19 0.70
CA THR A 85 -23.23 3.09 1.62
C THR A 85 -23.76 1.78 1.03
N LEU A 86 -22.94 0.74 0.98
CA LEU A 86 -23.37 -0.62 0.72
C LEU A 86 -23.69 -1.28 2.07
N PRO A 87 -24.97 -1.48 2.40
CA PRO A 87 -25.36 -2.02 3.69
C PRO A 87 -25.16 -3.54 3.74
N ASN A 88 -25.05 -4.10 4.95
CA ASN A 88 -24.93 -5.54 5.21
C ASN A 88 -23.77 -6.22 4.49
N ALA A 89 -22.73 -5.45 4.17
CA ALA A 89 -21.51 -5.91 3.53
C ALA A 89 -20.37 -5.87 4.56
N SER A 90 -20.34 -6.88 5.42
CA SER A 90 -19.30 -7.03 6.43
C SER A 90 -18.03 -7.59 5.79
N GLY A 91 -16.91 -6.89 5.97
CA GLY A 91 -15.65 -7.33 5.39
C GLY A 91 -14.47 -6.45 5.77
N HIS A 92 -13.31 -6.84 5.25
CA HIS A 92 -12.04 -6.20 5.49
C HIS A 92 -11.69 -5.16 4.41
N GLY A 93 -12.02 -5.44 3.14
CA GLY A 93 -11.70 -4.55 2.03
C GLY A 93 -12.58 -4.81 0.80
N VAL A 94 -12.34 -4.07 -0.27
CA VAL A 94 -13.15 -4.07 -1.49
C VAL A 94 -12.26 -4.22 -2.71
N ALA A 95 -12.33 -5.35 -3.40
CA ALA A 95 -11.78 -5.49 -4.75
C ALA A 95 -12.73 -4.83 -5.76
N LEU A 96 -12.18 -4.18 -6.78
CA LEU A 96 -12.93 -3.41 -7.77
C LEU A 96 -12.50 -3.80 -9.18
N ASP A 97 -13.46 -4.01 -10.06
CA ASP A 97 -13.28 -4.11 -11.50
C ASP A 97 -14.01 -2.94 -12.18
N PRO A 98 -13.29 -1.86 -12.52
CA PRO A 98 -13.89 -0.69 -13.15
C PRO A 98 -14.51 -0.97 -14.52
N GLU A 99 -13.98 -1.94 -15.28
CA GLU A 99 -14.49 -2.25 -16.62
C GLU A 99 -15.84 -2.95 -16.57
N ASN A 100 -16.01 -3.90 -15.67
CA ASN A 100 -17.27 -4.61 -15.48
C ASN A 100 -18.23 -3.88 -14.53
N HIS A 101 -17.80 -2.79 -13.91
CA HIS A 101 -18.55 -2.03 -12.89
C HIS A 101 -19.01 -2.91 -11.72
N THR A 102 -18.15 -3.81 -11.27
CA THR A 102 -18.39 -4.74 -10.19
C THR A 102 -17.39 -4.56 -9.06
N GLY A 103 -17.77 -4.99 -7.88
CA GLY A 103 -16.92 -5.02 -6.71
C GLY A 103 -17.18 -6.23 -5.85
N LEU A 104 -16.20 -6.61 -5.05
CA LEU A 104 -16.27 -7.70 -4.10
C LEU A 104 -15.78 -7.23 -2.73
N VAL A 105 -16.66 -7.26 -1.74
CA VAL A 105 -16.29 -7.03 -0.34
C VAL A 105 -15.71 -8.33 0.23
N SER A 106 -14.44 -8.30 0.61
CA SER A 106 -13.73 -9.45 1.19
C SER A 106 -14.17 -9.66 2.64
N GLY A 107 -14.81 -10.78 2.92
CA GLY A 107 -15.30 -11.16 4.24
C GLY A 107 -15.76 -12.63 4.24
N ASN A 108 -16.07 -13.20 5.41
CA ASN A 108 -16.53 -14.58 5.52
C ASN A 108 -17.77 -14.89 4.66
N ASN A 109 -18.60 -13.88 4.46
CA ASN A 109 -19.70 -13.84 3.51
C ASN A 109 -19.37 -12.71 2.53
N ALA A 110 -18.49 -12.98 1.57
CA ALA A 110 -18.08 -11.99 0.59
C ALA A 110 -19.30 -11.51 -0.21
N VAL A 111 -19.39 -10.19 -0.42
CA VAL A 111 -20.53 -9.58 -1.10
C VAL A 111 -20.09 -9.07 -2.47
N PHE A 112 -20.55 -9.72 -3.51
CA PHE A 112 -20.41 -9.28 -4.89
C PHE A 112 -21.51 -8.26 -5.22
N PHE A 113 -21.15 -7.10 -5.76
CA PHE A 113 -22.08 -5.97 -5.93
C PHE A 113 -21.81 -5.15 -7.19
N ASP A 114 -22.80 -4.38 -7.62
CA ASP A 114 -22.69 -3.41 -8.71
C ASP A 114 -22.17 -2.08 -8.15
N THR A 115 -21.04 -1.57 -8.70
CA THR A 115 -20.38 -0.35 -8.21
C THR A 115 -21.12 0.94 -8.57
N LYS A 116 -21.98 0.93 -9.61
CA LYS A 116 -22.78 2.11 -9.99
C LYS A 116 -23.95 2.34 -9.06
N THR A 117 -24.65 1.25 -8.73
CA THR A 117 -25.89 1.30 -7.94
C THR A 117 -25.66 1.04 -6.46
N LEU A 118 -24.51 0.49 -6.08
CA LEU A 118 -24.18 0.00 -4.74
C LEU A 118 -25.20 -1.07 -4.26
N GLN A 119 -25.73 -1.88 -5.18
CA GLN A 119 -26.64 -2.96 -4.82
C GLN A 119 -25.90 -4.30 -4.78
N PRO A 120 -26.09 -5.09 -3.71
CA PRO A 120 -25.56 -6.45 -3.66
C PRO A 120 -26.22 -7.29 -4.75
N ILE A 121 -25.41 -8.08 -5.44
CA ILE A 121 -25.85 -9.02 -6.47
C ILE A 121 -25.85 -10.44 -5.90
N LYS A 122 -24.81 -10.81 -5.14
CA LYS A 122 -24.57 -12.19 -4.70
C LYS A 122 -23.75 -12.23 -3.42
N THR A 123 -23.98 -13.22 -2.59
CA THR A 123 -23.13 -13.54 -1.43
C THR A 123 -22.38 -14.83 -1.69
N ILE A 124 -21.08 -14.83 -1.40
CA ILE A 124 -20.17 -15.94 -1.64
C ILE A 124 -19.53 -16.34 -0.31
N GLN A 125 -19.54 -17.65 0.01
CA GLN A 125 -18.91 -18.14 1.22
C GLN A 125 -17.39 -18.14 1.05
N ALA A 126 -16.69 -17.40 1.89
CA ALA A 126 -15.23 -17.28 1.89
C ALA A 126 -14.68 -17.29 3.33
N PRO A 127 -14.69 -18.45 4.02
CA PRO A 127 -14.30 -18.54 5.42
C PRO A 127 -12.85 -18.09 5.63
N GLY A 128 -12.63 -17.23 6.62
CA GLY A 128 -11.31 -16.69 6.95
C GLY A 128 -10.81 -15.61 6.01
N ALA A 129 -11.68 -15.10 5.13
CA ALA A 129 -11.33 -13.98 4.23
C ALA A 129 -10.82 -12.78 5.01
N ASP A 130 -9.81 -12.11 4.45
CA ASP A 130 -9.17 -10.92 4.96
C ASP A 130 -8.88 -9.95 3.80
N GLY A 131 -7.67 -9.97 3.23
CA GLY A 131 -7.30 -9.13 2.11
C GLY A 131 -7.98 -9.47 0.78
N TYR A 132 -7.63 -8.73 -0.25
CA TYR A 132 -8.15 -8.90 -1.59
C TYR A 132 -7.14 -8.41 -2.63
N THR A 133 -7.22 -8.95 -3.84
CA THR A 133 -6.51 -8.44 -5.03
C THR A 133 -7.44 -8.53 -6.23
N PHE A 134 -7.30 -7.61 -7.17
CA PHE A 134 -7.90 -7.69 -8.49
C PHE A 134 -6.82 -7.93 -9.53
N ASP A 135 -7.04 -8.88 -10.42
CA ASP A 135 -6.19 -9.13 -11.57
C ASP A 135 -6.88 -8.68 -12.87
N PRO A 136 -6.40 -7.59 -13.51
CA PRO A 136 -7.02 -7.10 -14.73
C PRO A 136 -6.76 -8.01 -15.95
N ALA A 137 -5.72 -8.87 -15.92
CA ALA A 137 -5.42 -9.78 -17.03
C ALA A 137 -6.42 -10.92 -17.17
N THR A 138 -7.01 -11.36 -16.07
CA THR A 138 -7.99 -12.46 -16.04
C THR A 138 -9.38 -12.00 -15.63
N HIS A 139 -9.54 -10.76 -15.19
CA HIS A 139 -10.75 -10.23 -14.56
C HIS A 139 -11.19 -11.07 -13.36
N HIS A 140 -10.23 -11.42 -12.50
CA HIS A 140 -10.50 -12.17 -11.29
C HIS A 140 -10.31 -11.32 -10.04
N PHE A 141 -11.21 -11.48 -9.08
CA PHE A 141 -10.99 -11.09 -7.69
C PHE A 141 -10.38 -12.26 -6.93
N ILE A 142 -9.35 -12.02 -6.16
CA ILE A 142 -8.69 -13.00 -5.32
C ILE A 142 -8.93 -12.61 -3.86
N ILE A 143 -9.61 -13.47 -3.11
CA ILE A 143 -9.82 -13.30 -1.67
C ILE A 143 -8.66 -13.95 -0.93
N GLN A 144 -7.92 -13.16 -0.18
CA GLN A 144 -6.81 -13.61 0.65
C GLN A 144 -7.31 -14.06 2.01
N SER A 145 -6.56 -14.93 2.67
CA SER A 145 -6.94 -15.46 3.97
C SER A 145 -5.72 -15.64 4.89
N HIS A 146 -5.91 -15.26 6.15
CA HIS A 146 -4.96 -15.56 7.23
C HIS A 146 -5.16 -16.93 7.85
N ARG A 147 -6.26 -17.63 7.54
CA ARG A 147 -6.67 -18.84 8.27
C ARG A 147 -7.02 -20.02 7.39
N ALA A 148 -7.30 -19.77 6.12
CA ALA A 148 -7.52 -20.83 5.15
C ALA A 148 -6.22 -21.11 4.38
N PRO A 149 -5.94 -22.38 4.03
CA PRO A 149 -4.71 -22.75 3.33
C PRO A 149 -4.71 -22.32 1.85
N ASN A 150 -5.79 -21.74 1.36
CA ASN A 150 -5.98 -21.38 -0.02
C ASN A 150 -6.61 -20.00 -0.18
N LEU A 151 -6.38 -19.38 -1.33
CA LEU A 151 -7.04 -18.15 -1.76
C LEU A 151 -8.19 -18.52 -2.68
N GLN A 152 -9.35 -17.89 -2.49
CA GLN A 152 -10.50 -18.12 -3.35
C GLN A 152 -10.50 -17.15 -4.52
N VAL A 153 -10.74 -17.65 -5.72
CA VAL A 153 -10.74 -16.87 -6.98
C VAL A 153 -12.16 -16.76 -7.51
N ILE A 154 -12.58 -15.52 -7.77
CA ILE A 154 -13.93 -15.15 -8.16
C ILE A 154 -13.87 -14.42 -9.50
N ASP A 155 -14.67 -14.81 -10.47
CA ASP A 155 -14.87 -14.08 -11.72
C ASP A 155 -15.51 -12.71 -11.41
N SER A 156 -14.87 -11.63 -11.85
CA SER A 156 -15.35 -10.27 -11.56
C SER A 156 -16.57 -9.87 -12.37
N LYS A 157 -16.92 -10.61 -13.43
CA LYS A 157 -18.04 -10.31 -14.30
C LYS A 157 -19.37 -10.79 -13.71
N ASP A 158 -19.40 -11.97 -13.09
CA ASP A 158 -20.64 -12.58 -12.63
C ASP A 158 -20.61 -13.10 -11.17
N GLY A 159 -19.46 -12.97 -10.50
CA GLY A 159 -19.26 -13.43 -9.13
C GLY A 159 -19.27 -14.96 -8.99
N SER A 160 -18.99 -15.73 -10.03
CA SER A 160 -18.82 -17.17 -9.94
C SER A 160 -17.47 -17.54 -9.34
N VAL A 161 -17.43 -18.65 -8.59
CA VAL A 161 -16.16 -19.18 -8.07
C VAL A 161 -15.44 -19.88 -9.22
N VAL A 162 -14.26 -19.38 -9.57
CA VAL A 162 -13.40 -19.93 -10.63
C VAL A 162 -12.59 -21.11 -10.09
N GLY A 163 -12.05 -20.97 -8.87
CA GLY A 163 -11.20 -21.97 -8.26
C GLY A 163 -10.52 -21.46 -7.00
N THR A 164 -9.43 -22.12 -6.65
CA THR A 164 -8.58 -21.76 -5.51
C THR A 164 -7.11 -21.75 -5.92
N VAL A 165 -6.32 -20.90 -5.26
CA VAL A 165 -4.86 -21.03 -5.24
C VAL A 165 -4.48 -21.73 -3.96
N ASP A 166 -3.89 -22.90 -4.09
CA ASP A 166 -3.51 -23.76 -2.97
C ASP A 166 -1.99 -23.67 -2.69
N ALA A 167 -1.59 -24.09 -1.50
CA ALA A 167 -0.19 -24.28 -1.12
C ALA A 167 0.69 -23.02 -1.22
N ILE A 168 0.18 -21.88 -0.77
CA ILE A 168 0.97 -20.64 -0.70
C ILE A 168 1.96 -20.73 0.45
N GLY A 169 3.24 -20.49 0.13
CA GLY A 169 4.36 -20.52 1.06
C GLY A 169 4.96 -21.91 1.27
N PRO A 170 6.14 -21.98 1.88
CA PRO A 170 6.98 -23.19 1.94
C PRO A 170 6.33 -24.36 2.66
N ASP A 171 5.43 -24.10 3.60
CA ASP A 171 4.72 -25.12 4.37
C ASP A 171 3.30 -25.40 3.85
N GLY A 172 2.84 -24.70 2.81
CA GLY A 172 1.57 -24.91 2.11
C GLY A 172 0.29 -24.78 2.93
N ALA A 173 0.36 -25.04 4.24
CA ALA A 173 -0.81 -25.18 5.11
C ALA A 173 -1.03 -24.02 6.10
N ASN A 174 -0.03 -23.15 6.31
CA ASN A 174 -0.05 -22.13 7.37
C ASN A 174 0.37 -20.72 6.89
N ALA A 175 0.27 -20.45 5.59
CA ALA A 175 0.57 -19.12 5.08
C ALA A 175 -0.49 -18.12 5.58
N ALA A 176 -0.02 -17.02 6.16
CA ALA A 176 -0.85 -15.88 6.51
C ALA A 176 -0.65 -14.82 5.42
N VAL A 177 -1.57 -14.77 4.46
CA VAL A 177 -1.50 -13.84 3.32
C VAL A 177 -2.20 -12.52 3.68
N GLU A 178 -1.47 -11.43 3.56
CA GLU A 178 -1.98 -10.06 3.88
C GLU A 178 -2.39 -9.32 2.60
N GLN A 179 -1.46 -8.71 1.90
CA GLN A 179 -1.73 -7.94 0.70
C GLN A 179 -1.16 -8.64 -0.54
N GLY A 180 -1.84 -8.50 -1.67
CA GLY A 180 -1.37 -8.97 -2.96
C GLY A 180 -1.31 -7.84 -3.98
N ALA A 181 -0.53 -8.08 -5.04
CA ALA A 181 -0.39 -7.21 -6.20
C ALA A 181 -0.49 -8.03 -7.50
N SER A 182 -0.99 -7.43 -8.56
CA SER A 182 -1.00 -7.98 -9.92
C SER A 182 -0.10 -7.14 -10.82
N ASP A 183 0.64 -7.77 -11.73
CA ASP A 183 1.39 -7.08 -12.77
C ASP A 183 0.51 -6.68 -13.98
N GLY A 184 -0.74 -7.14 -14.00
CA GLY A 184 -1.64 -6.92 -15.14
C GLY A 184 -1.34 -7.79 -16.36
N GLU A 185 -0.34 -8.69 -16.29
CA GLU A 185 0.08 -9.59 -17.35
C GLU A 185 -0.22 -11.06 -17.05
N GLY A 186 -0.71 -11.33 -15.84
CA GLY A 186 -1.13 -12.64 -15.38
C GLY A 186 -0.25 -13.24 -14.30
N HIS A 187 0.58 -12.43 -13.63
CA HIS A 187 1.26 -12.84 -12.41
C HIS A 187 0.68 -12.11 -11.21
N LEU A 188 0.48 -12.85 -10.15
CA LEU A 188 0.05 -12.35 -8.87
C LEU A 188 1.18 -12.55 -7.86
N TYR A 189 1.36 -11.58 -6.99
CA TYR A 189 2.35 -11.57 -5.93
C TYR A 189 1.64 -11.41 -4.61
N PHE A 190 1.92 -12.29 -3.64
CA PHE A 190 1.30 -12.24 -2.33
C PHE A 190 2.34 -12.23 -1.23
N ASP A 191 2.29 -11.27 -0.35
CA ASP A 191 3.11 -11.30 0.84
C ASP A 191 2.63 -12.37 1.82
N VAL A 192 3.57 -13.10 2.40
CA VAL A 192 3.31 -14.15 3.39
C VAL A 192 3.80 -13.66 4.75
N SER A 193 2.90 -13.04 5.52
CA SER A 193 3.23 -12.21 6.69
C SER A 193 3.83 -12.98 7.87
N ASN A 194 3.71 -14.28 7.91
CA ASN A 194 4.39 -15.14 8.89
C ASN A 194 5.73 -15.70 8.39
N SER A 195 6.27 -15.11 7.31
CA SER A 195 7.53 -15.52 6.69
C SER A 195 8.39 -14.31 6.29
N HIS A 196 9.31 -14.51 5.34
CA HIS A 196 10.11 -13.50 4.65
C HIS A 196 10.03 -13.67 3.12
N PHE A 197 8.89 -14.17 2.62
CA PHE A 197 8.69 -14.44 1.20
C PHE A 197 7.52 -13.66 0.63
N ILE A 198 7.59 -13.47 -0.70
CA ILE A 198 6.46 -13.17 -1.56
C ILE A 198 6.20 -14.43 -2.40
N ALA A 199 4.97 -14.94 -2.37
CA ALA A 199 4.56 -16.02 -3.25
C ALA A 199 4.22 -15.48 -4.64
N VAL A 200 4.65 -16.17 -5.69
CA VAL A 200 4.33 -15.87 -7.09
C VAL A 200 3.33 -16.88 -7.61
N VAL A 201 2.24 -16.39 -8.19
CA VAL A 201 1.13 -17.20 -8.69
C VAL A 201 0.84 -16.85 -10.14
N ASP A 202 0.67 -17.85 -10.99
CA ASP A 202 0.12 -17.68 -12.32
C ASP A 202 -1.41 -17.55 -12.22
N ALA A 203 -1.94 -16.38 -12.60
CA ALA A 203 -3.36 -16.03 -12.46
C ALA A 203 -4.28 -16.86 -13.36
N ARG A 204 -3.78 -17.44 -14.45
CA ARG A 204 -4.56 -18.24 -15.40
C ARG A 204 -4.68 -19.68 -14.97
N THR A 205 -3.59 -20.23 -14.44
CA THR A 205 -3.54 -21.64 -13.99
C THR A 205 -3.85 -21.81 -12.50
N LEU A 206 -3.87 -20.71 -11.75
CA LEU A 206 -4.08 -20.65 -10.29
C LEU A 206 -3.04 -21.47 -9.51
N LYS A 207 -1.81 -21.53 -10.02
CA LYS A 207 -0.72 -22.29 -9.40
C LYS A 207 0.37 -21.38 -8.87
N VAL A 208 0.91 -21.72 -7.72
CA VAL A 208 2.15 -21.14 -7.22
C VAL A 208 3.27 -21.56 -8.16
N THR A 209 3.98 -20.58 -8.71
CA THR A 209 5.07 -20.77 -9.67
C THR A 209 6.44 -20.47 -9.10
N GLY A 210 6.49 -19.79 -7.94
CA GLY A 210 7.74 -19.44 -7.29
C GLY A 210 7.55 -18.72 -5.97
N GLU A 211 8.68 -18.43 -5.34
CA GLU A 211 8.79 -17.64 -4.12
C GLU A 211 9.95 -16.67 -4.26
N LEU A 212 9.75 -15.41 -3.83
CA LEU A 212 10.79 -14.39 -3.82
C LEU A 212 11.24 -14.18 -2.38
N ASP A 213 12.50 -14.48 -2.10
CA ASP A 213 13.10 -14.33 -0.78
C ASP A 213 13.49 -12.87 -0.53
N LEU A 214 12.89 -12.26 0.49
CA LEU A 214 13.16 -10.88 0.91
C LEU A 214 14.40 -10.74 1.80
N GLY A 215 15.04 -11.86 2.16
CA GLY A 215 16.22 -11.92 3.01
C GLY A 215 15.95 -11.52 4.47
N ASP A 216 17.02 -11.36 5.23
CA ASP A 216 16.97 -11.09 6.69
C ASP A 216 16.20 -9.82 7.07
N LYS A 217 16.08 -8.86 6.18
CA LYS A 217 15.34 -7.60 6.41
C LYS A 217 13.86 -7.69 6.05
N GLY A 218 13.44 -8.77 5.40
CA GLY A 218 12.10 -8.96 4.86
C GLY A 218 11.12 -9.64 5.79
N ASN A 219 11.39 -9.70 7.08
CA ASN A 219 10.52 -10.42 8.03
C ASN A 219 9.17 -9.74 8.21
N GLY A 220 8.10 -10.53 8.07
CA GLY A 220 6.73 -10.10 8.26
C GLY A 220 6.25 -9.09 7.21
N PRO A 221 6.34 -9.42 5.91
CA PRO A 221 5.78 -8.58 4.87
C PRO A 221 4.26 -8.48 5.06
N SER A 222 3.71 -7.29 4.88
CA SER A 222 2.31 -7.02 5.23
C SER A 222 1.67 -5.89 4.42
N GLY A 223 2.44 -5.30 3.53
CA GLY A 223 1.97 -4.37 2.52
C GLY A 223 2.78 -4.57 1.27
N LEU A 224 2.12 -4.70 0.12
CA LEU A 224 2.77 -4.99 -1.15
C LEU A 224 2.26 -4.05 -2.25
N ALA A 225 3.18 -3.36 -2.88
CA ALA A 225 2.91 -2.55 -4.06
C ALA A 225 3.83 -2.99 -5.22
N ILE A 226 3.41 -2.73 -6.45
CA ILE A 226 4.18 -3.07 -7.64
C ILE A 226 4.28 -1.88 -8.60
N ASP A 227 5.48 -1.62 -9.11
CA ASP A 227 5.67 -0.98 -10.41
C ASP A 227 5.72 -2.08 -11.47
N ALA A 228 4.59 -2.30 -12.12
CA ALA A 228 4.46 -3.32 -13.15
C ALA A 228 5.32 -3.02 -14.39
N ASN A 229 5.54 -1.73 -14.72
CA ASN A 229 6.33 -1.34 -15.89
C ASN A 229 7.83 -1.66 -15.74
N ASN A 230 8.37 -1.49 -14.53
CA ASN A 230 9.77 -1.78 -14.21
C ASN A 230 9.96 -3.14 -13.54
N HIS A 231 8.88 -3.92 -13.34
CA HIS A 231 8.90 -5.22 -12.67
C HIS A 231 9.50 -5.17 -11.26
N ILE A 232 9.09 -4.17 -10.46
CA ILE A 232 9.63 -3.89 -9.12
C ILE A 232 8.52 -4.01 -8.08
N LEU A 233 8.78 -4.76 -7.03
CA LEU A 233 7.92 -4.93 -5.88
C LEU A 233 8.47 -4.13 -4.69
N PHE A 234 7.57 -3.47 -3.96
CA PHE A 234 7.83 -2.75 -2.72
C PHE A 234 7.15 -3.51 -1.58
N ALA A 235 7.92 -4.33 -0.86
CA ALA A 235 7.42 -5.14 0.25
C ALA A 235 7.62 -4.40 1.57
N MET A 236 6.52 -4.03 2.22
CA MET A 236 6.53 -3.34 3.51
C MET A 236 6.55 -4.38 4.63
N CYS A 237 7.68 -4.50 5.30
CA CYS A 237 7.94 -5.54 6.28
C CYS A 237 7.88 -4.98 7.71
N ARG A 238 7.19 -5.69 8.61
CA ARG A 238 7.04 -5.30 10.03
C ARG A 238 8.32 -5.48 10.85
N GLY A 239 9.32 -6.20 10.31
CA GLY A 239 10.62 -6.45 10.95
C GLY A 239 10.63 -7.61 11.95
N GLY A 240 9.54 -8.36 12.11
CA GLY A 240 9.46 -9.50 13.01
C GLY A 240 9.66 -9.13 14.50
N ARG A 241 9.98 -10.12 15.33
CA ARG A 241 10.16 -9.91 16.78
C ARG A 241 11.46 -9.15 17.07
N GLY A 242 11.33 -7.86 17.43
CA GLY A 242 12.47 -7.00 17.82
C GLY A 242 13.23 -6.39 16.64
N GLY A 243 12.80 -6.63 15.39
CA GLY A 243 13.32 -5.95 14.21
C GLY A 243 12.66 -4.59 13.99
N SER A 244 13.28 -3.77 13.17
CA SER A 244 12.72 -2.48 12.73
C SER A 244 11.95 -2.67 11.42
N PRO A 245 10.86 -1.91 11.20
CA PRO A 245 10.14 -1.93 9.93
C PRO A 245 11.01 -1.47 8.77
N THR A 246 10.86 -2.15 7.62
CA THR A 246 11.63 -1.89 6.40
C THR A 246 10.74 -1.99 5.18
N CYS A 247 11.12 -1.28 4.10
CA CYS A 247 10.67 -1.60 2.76
C CYS A 247 11.79 -2.37 2.06
N VAL A 248 11.56 -3.62 1.71
CA VAL A 248 12.44 -4.38 0.84
C VAL A 248 11.98 -4.16 -0.59
N ILE A 249 12.85 -3.63 -1.44
CA ILE A 249 12.60 -3.39 -2.86
C ILE A 249 13.28 -4.49 -3.64
N ILE A 250 12.50 -5.27 -4.37
CA ILE A 250 12.93 -6.49 -5.05
C ILE A 250 12.34 -6.51 -6.46
N ASN A 251 13.09 -7.00 -7.44
CA ASN A 251 12.50 -7.20 -8.76
C ASN A 251 11.73 -8.53 -8.84
N THR A 252 10.89 -8.69 -9.85
CA THR A 252 10.08 -9.90 -10.04
C THR A 252 10.89 -11.15 -10.37
N GLU A 253 12.20 -11.02 -10.62
CA GLU A 253 13.14 -12.13 -10.78
C GLU A 253 13.75 -12.61 -9.44
N GLY A 254 13.40 -11.95 -8.31
CA GLY A 254 13.88 -12.32 -6.97
C GLY A 254 15.18 -11.67 -6.55
N LYS A 255 15.65 -10.64 -7.26
CA LYS A 255 16.84 -9.88 -6.85
C LYS A 255 16.44 -8.72 -5.95
N VAL A 256 16.86 -8.73 -4.69
CA VAL A 256 16.74 -7.57 -3.80
C VAL A 256 17.62 -6.43 -4.34
N LEU A 257 16.99 -5.30 -4.66
CA LEU A 257 17.64 -4.10 -5.20
C LEU A 257 18.17 -3.22 -4.06
N THR A 258 17.35 -2.98 -3.06
CA THR A 258 17.72 -2.23 -1.84
C THR A 258 16.74 -2.47 -0.71
N THR A 259 17.08 -1.96 0.48
CA THR A 259 16.18 -1.97 1.65
C THR A 259 16.22 -0.59 2.30
N LEU A 260 15.05 0.00 2.50
CA LEU A 260 14.89 1.30 3.13
C LEU A 260 14.22 1.16 4.51
N PRO A 261 14.63 1.96 5.51
CA PRO A 261 13.94 1.97 6.81
C PRO A 261 12.56 2.63 6.69
N LEU A 262 11.55 2.09 7.37
CA LEU A 262 10.23 2.69 7.47
C LEU A 262 10.04 3.37 8.83
N ALA A 263 9.22 4.41 8.86
CA ALA A 263 8.90 5.16 10.08
C ALA A 263 8.00 4.37 11.05
N GLY A 264 7.33 3.33 10.58
CA GLY A 264 6.44 2.49 11.39
C GLY A 264 6.04 1.21 10.68
N SER A 265 5.30 0.36 11.38
CA SER A 265 4.72 -0.88 10.85
C SER A 265 3.53 -0.56 9.96
N SER A 266 3.48 -1.17 8.79
CA SER A 266 2.45 -1.00 7.76
C SER A 266 1.57 -2.24 7.67
N ASP A 267 0.33 -2.04 7.26
CA ASP A 267 -0.60 -3.10 6.83
C ASP A 267 -1.10 -2.85 5.39
N GLY A 268 -0.55 -1.84 4.71
CA GLY A 268 -0.93 -1.54 3.33
C GLY A 268 0.08 -0.68 2.60
N ALA A 269 0.20 -0.94 1.31
CA ALA A 269 1.04 -0.21 0.39
C ALA A 269 0.30 0.10 -0.90
N ALA A 270 0.72 1.15 -1.60
CA ALA A 270 0.24 1.51 -2.93
C ALA A 270 1.40 2.08 -3.76
N PHE A 271 1.32 1.96 -5.08
CA PHE A 271 2.29 2.56 -6.01
C PHE A 271 1.56 3.46 -7.00
N ASN A 272 2.12 4.62 -7.25
CA ASN A 272 1.63 5.54 -8.26
C ASN A 272 2.58 5.54 -9.48
N PRO A 273 2.15 4.97 -10.61
CA PRO A 273 3.00 4.90 -11.80
C PRO A 273 3.20 6.28 -12.49
N HIS A 274 2.35 7.27 -12.21
CA HIS A 274 2.51 8.61 -12.77
C HIS A 274 3.59 9.42 -12.06
N THR A 275 3.73 9.23 -10.77
CA THR A 275 4.73 9.93 -9.96
C THR A 275 5.94 9.07 -9.62
N MET A 276 5.92 7.78 -9.93
CA MET A 276 6.96 6.80 -9.59
C MET A 276 7.23 6.80 -8.08
N GLU A 277 6.17 6.64 -7.30
CA GLU A 277 6.23 6.69 -5.84
C GLU A 277 5.45 5.54 -5.22
N ALA A 278 6.08 4.86 -4.27
CA ALA A 278 5.41 3.91 -3.39
C ALA A 278 5.07 4.57 -2.05
N PHE A 279 3.93 4.19 -1.49
CA PHE A 279 3.38 4.73 -0.25
C PHE A 279 3.21 3.61 0.76
N SER A 280 3.63 3.87 1.99
CA SER A 280 3.46 2.97 3.12
C SER A 280 2.85 3.72 4.30
N SER A 281 1.62 3.38 4.66
CA SER A 281 0.92 3.97 5.81
C SER A 281 1.16 3.15 7.07
N HIS A 282 1.33 3.84 8.22
CA HIS A 282 1.77 3.21 9.45
C HIS A 282 0.81 3.46 10.60
N GLY A 283 0.62 2.45 11.43
CA GLY A 283 -0.25 2.53 12.60
C GLY A 283 0.14 3.57 13.66
N ASN A 284 1.37 4.07 13.62
CA ASN A 284 1.85 5.15 14.50
C ASN A 284 1.44 6.56 14.00
N GLY A 285 0.75 6.66 12.88
CA GLY A 285 0.29 7.94 12.31
C GLY A 285 1.29 8.60 11.38
N THR A 286 2.12 7.83 10.70
CA THR A 286 3.01 8.36 9.65
C THR A 286 2.72 7.69 8.30
N LEU A 287 3.07 8.37 7.21
CA LEU A 287 3.06 7.86 5.84
C LEU A 287 4.46 8.07 5.27
N SER A 288 5.12 6.98 4.88
CA SER A 288 6.38 7.07 4.13
C SER A 288 6.10 7.14 2.65
N ILE A 289 6.72 8.10 1.97
CA ILE A 289 6.72 8.29 0.53
C ILE A 289 8.09 7.87 0.02
N ILE A 290 8.12 6.84 -0.82
CA ILE A 290 9.33 6.24 -1.37
C ILE A 290 9.38 6.59 -2.84
N LYS A 291 10.39 7.35 -3.24
CA LYS A 291 10.63 7.72 -4.64
C LYS A 291 11.44 6.64 -5.34
N GLU A 292 10.94 6.19 -6.47
CA GLU A 292 11.73 5.49 -7.48
C GLU A 292 12.35 6.52 -8.42
N ASN A 293 13.63 6.86 -8.18
CA ASN A 293 14.39 7.81 -9.02
C ASN A 293 14.78 7.15 -10.36
N SER A 294 15.02 5.85 -10.31
CA SER A 294 15.23 4.96 -11.44
C SER A 294 14.99 3.52 -11.01
N PRO A 295 14.92 2.52 -11.92
CA PRO A 295 14.76 1.11 -11.55
C PRO A 295 15.87 0.52 -10.64
N THR A 296 16.88 1.30 -10.31
CA THR A 296 17.99 0.90 -9.43
C THR A 296 18.31 1.91 -8.33
N ASP A 297 17.59 3.02 -8.26
CA ASP A 297 17.81 4.09 -7.29
C ASP A 297 16.50 4.50 -6.59
N PHE A 298 16.46 4.33 -5.26
CA PHE A 298 15.28 4.53 -4.44
C PHE A 298 15.63 5.32 -3.19
N SER A 299 14.74 6.19 -2.76
CA SER A 299 14.93 6.99 -1.54
C SER A 299 13.62 7.25 -0.82
N ILE A 300 13.70 7.47 0.51
CA ILE A 300 12.57 8.07 1.24
C ILE A 300 12.53 9.56 0.88
N GLU A 301 11.52 9.95 0.11
CA GLU A 301 11.33 11.35 -0.27
C GLU A 301 10.77 12.18 0.89
N GLN A 302 9.77 11.59 1.58
CA GLN A 302 9.09 12.26 2.68
C GLN A 302 8.55 11.24 3.69
N THR A 303 8.52 11.66 4.96
CA THR A 303 7.69 11.02 5.99
C THR A 303 6.67 12.06 6.47
N LEU A 304 5.41 11.88 6.07
CA LEU A 304 4.32 12.78 6.42
C LEU A 304 3.66 12.33 7.73
N GLN A 305 3.37 13.28 8.62
CA GLN A 305 2.55 13.03 9.80
C GLN A 305 1.07 12.96 9.41
N THR A 306 0.45 11.82 9.70
CA THR A 306 -0.99 11.56 9.55
C THR A 306 -1.64 11.36 10.92
N LYS A 307 -2.69 10.57 11.03
CA LYS A 307 -3.35 10.23 12.30
C LYS A 307 -2.97 8.83 12.77
N SER A 308 -2.85 8.64 14.09
CA SER A 308 -2.62 7.32 14.69
C SER A 308 -3.70 6.31 14.30
N GLY A 309 -3.31 5.07 14.04
CA GLY A 309 -4.20 4.01 13.58
C GLY A 309 -4.39 3.96 12.06
N ALA A 310 -3.84 4.91 11.31
CA ALA A 310 -3.92 4.98 9.85
C ALA A 310 -2.87 4.06 9.21
N LYS A 311 -3.20 2.78 9.04
CA LYS A 311 -2.24 1.73 8.67
C LYS A 311 -2.42 1.15 7.26
N THR A 312 -3.49 1.52 6.56
CA THR A 312 -3.75 1.13 5.17
C THR A 312 -3.96 2.35 4.29
N CYS A 313 -3.62 2.25 3.02
CA CYS A 313 -3.75 3.34 2.06
C CYS A 313 -4.19 2.83 0.69
N ALA A 314 -4.76 3.74 -0.11
CA ALA A 314 -5.05 3.56 -1.52
C ALA A 314 -4.58 4.77 -2.30
N ILE A 315 -4.55 4.65 -3.62
CA ILE A 315 -4.14 5.74 -4.52
C ILE A 315 -5.24 6.07 -5.51
N ASP A 316 -5.54 7.35 -5.64
CA ASP A 316 -6.20 7.90 -6.81
C ASP A 316 -5.15 8.28 -7.84
N THR A 317 -5.03 7.47 -8.87
CA THR A 317 -4.02 7.68 -9.91
C THR A 317 -4.37 8.82 -10.86
N GLN A 318 -5.62 9.27 -10.91
CA GLN A 318 -6.02 10.37 -11.78
C GLN A 318 -5.51 11.71 -11.26
N ASP A 319 -5.67 11.97 -9.95
CA ASP A 319 -5.25 13.23 -9.32
C ASP A 319 -3.97 13.08 -8.49
N ASN A 320 -3.40 11.87 -8.45
CA ASN A 320 -2.22 11.51 -7.64
C ASN A 320 -2.44 11.74 -6.14
N HIS A 321 -3.66 11.50 -5.65
CA HIS A 321 -3.98 11.60 -4.24
C HIS A 321 -3.80 10.25 -3.53
N VAL A 322 -3.23 10.29 -2.34
CA VAL A 322 -3.19 9.14 -1.44
C VAL A 322 -4.33 9.24 -0.45
N ILE A 323 -5.06 8.16 -0.28
CA ILE A 323 -6.16 8.07 0.68
C ILE A 323 -5.72 7.20 1.84
N VAL A 324 -5.87 7.70 3.06
CA VAL A 324 -5.53 7.00 4.30
C VAL A 324 -6.73 7.06 5.24
N ILE A 325 -6.99 5.98 5.95
CA ILE A 325 -8.16 5.89 6.84
C ILE A 325 -7.75 5.59 8.29
N THR A 326 -8.49 6.17 9.23
CA THR A 326 -8.35 5.85 10.65
C THR A 326 -9.66 6.00 11.40
N ARG A 327 -9.67 5.56 12.66
CA ARG A 327 -10.79 5.81 13.59
C ARG A 327 -10.30 6.53 14.82
N GLU A 328 -11.13 7.43 15.31
CA GLU A 328 -10.92 8.08 16.59
C GLU A 328 -12.20 8.07 17.46
N ALA A 329 -12.03 8.21 18.76
CA ALA A 329 -13.16 8.34 19.66
C ALA A 329 -13.93 9.64 19.37
N ALA A 330 -15.26 9.54 19.25
CA ALA A 330 -16.08 10.74 19.16
C ALA A 330 -15.92 11.60 20.44
N PRO A 331 -15.94 12.94 20.32
CA PRO A 331 -15.94 13.82 21.48
C PRO A 331 -17.05 13.43 22.47
N ALA A 332 -16.75 13.44 23.76
CA ALA A 332 -17.78 13.23 24.78
C ALA A 332 -18.89 14.27 24.62
N ALA A 333 -20.14 13.82 24.65
CA ALA A 333 -21.27 14.76 24.66
C ALA A 333 -21.11 15.70 25.88
N PRO A 334 -21.36 17.01 25.73
CA PRO A 334 -21.12 18.00 26.80
C PRO A 334 -21.88 17.76 28.12
N ASP A 335 -22.93 16.93 28.13
CA ASP A 335 -23.79 16.62 29.26
C ASP A 335 -23.78 15.15 29.70
N ALA A 336 -22.82 14.34 29.27
CA ALA A 336 -22.70 12.97 29.77
C ALA A 336 -22.15 13.01 31.21
N ALA A 337 -23.00 12.79 32.19
CA ALA A 337 -22.59 12.53 33.56
C ALA A 337 -21.54 11.40 33.58
N PRO A 338 -20.48 11.48 34.43
CA PRO A 338 -19.46 10.46 34.45
C PRO A 338 -20.09 9.08 34.65
N ALA A 339 -19.85 8.17 33.73
CA ALA A 339 -20.32 6.80 33.85
C ALA A 339 -19.83 6.24 35.17
N THR A 340 -20.76 5.91 36.06
CA THR A 340 -20.43 5.20 37.31
C THR A 340 -19.73 3.90 36.92
N ALA A 341 -18.53 3.69 37.43
CA ALA A 341 -17.78 2.48 37.21
C ALA A 341 -18.67 1.26 37.53
N PRO A 342 -18.76 0.25 36.67
CA PRO A 342 -19.49 -0.95 36.99
C PRO A 342 -18.89 -1.60 38.23
N ALA A 343 -19.76 -2.02 39.17
CA ALA A 343 -19.37 -2.74 40.37
C ALA A 343 -18.49 -3.96 39.98
N PRO A 344 -17.45 -4.30 40.76
CA PRO A 344 -16.59 -5.42 40.47
C PRO A 344 -17.41 -6.71 40.41
N ALA A 345 -17.36 -7.41 39.29
CA ALA A 345 -17.97 -8.73 39.12
C ALA A 345 -17.32 -9.75 40.07
N PRO A 346 -18.09 -10.71 40.61
CA PRO A 346 -17.51 -11.73 41.47
C PRO A 346 -16.45 -12.56 40.71
N GLU A 347 -15.33 -12.82 41.37
CA GLU A 347 -14.21 -13.60 40.87
C GLU A 347 -14.65 -15.02 40.49
N GLN A 348 -14.55 -15.35 39.20
CA GLN A 348 -14.65 -16.74 38.72
C GLN A 348 -13.25 -17.36 38.67
N PRO A 349 -13.12 -18.67 39.02
CA PRO A 349 -11.83 -19.33 39.00
C PRO A 349 -11.26 -19.43 37.59
N ALA A 350 -9.95 -19.18 37.46
CA ALA A 350 -9.21 -19.13 36.23
C ALA A 350 -9.17 -20.47 35.49
N GLY A 351 -9.84 -20.54 34.33
CA GLY A 351 -9.65 -21.57 33.32
C GLY A 351 -8.49 -21.27 32.37
N PRO A 352 -7.98 -22.26 31.60
CA PRO A 352 -6.78 -22.09 30.77
C PRO A 352 -6.98 -21.04 29.69
N ARG A 353 -6.02 -20.13 29.58
CA ARG A 353 -6.02 -19.00 28.63
C ARG A 353 -5.78 -19.50 27.21
N ALA A 354 -6.83 -19.53 26.41
CA ALA A 354 -6.70 -19.54 24.94
C ALA A 354 -6.11 -18.19 24.47
N GLY A 355 -5.18 -18.24 23.52
CA GLY A 355 -4.47 -17.09 22.99
C GLY A 355 -5.46 -16.03 22.47
N ARG A 356 -5.35 -14.83 23.01
CA ARG A 356 -6.15 -13.68 22.58
C ARG A 356 -5.44 -12.97 21.44
N GLY A 357 -6.04 -13.01 20.26
CA GLY A 357 -5.71 -12.08 19.19
C GLY A 357 -5.76 -10.63 19.72
N ARG A 358 -4.78 -9.82 19.38
CA ARG A 358 -4.73 -8.38 19.68
C ARG A 358 -5.72 -7.64 18.78
N GLY A 359 -7.02 -7.79 19.02
CA GLY A 359 -8.00 -6.84 18.53
C GLY A 359 -7.81 -5.52 19.27
N ASN A 360 -7.69 -4.42 18.53
CA ASN A 360 -7.63 -3.06 19.06
C ASN A 360 -8.86 -2.79 19.93
N ARG A 361 -8.71 -2.79 21.27
CA ARG A 361 -9.75 -2.44 22.22
C ARG A 361 -9.88 -0.92 22.24
N GLY A 362 -10.53 -0.36 21.20
CA GLY A 362 -11.07 1.00 21.30
C GLY A 362 -12.08 1.04 22.44
N GLY A 363 -12.02 2.07 23.27
CA GLY A 363 -12.97 2.31 24.36
C GLY A 363 -14.39 2.26 23.83
N GLY A 364 -15.34 1.70 24.61
CA GLY A 364 -16.72 1.38 24.18
C GLY A 364 -17.65 2.58 23.95
N GLY A 365 -17.15 3.73 23.49
CA GLY A 365 -17.94 4.89 23.07
C GLY A 365 -18.09 4.97 21.53
N PRO A 366 -18.92 5.93 21.06
CA PRO A 366 -19.04 6.22 19.63
C PRO A 366 -17.68 6.48 19.00
N GLN A 367 -17.47 5.95 17.80
CA GLN A 367 -16.26 6.15 17.02
C GLN A 367 -16.57 6.94 15.75
N LEU A 368 -15.61 7.71 15.29
CA LEU A 368 -15.64 8.42 14.02
C LEU A 368 -14.66 7.72 13.06
N LEU A 369 -15.05 7.63 11.80
CA LEU A 369 -14.17 7.28 10.69
C LEU A 369 -13.62 8.57 10.09
N ASP A 370 -12.32 8.69 10.02
CA ASP A 370 -11.62 9.73 9.27
C ASP A 370 -11.10 9.15 7.95
N VAL A 371 -11.41 9.83 6.88
CA VAL A 371 -10.82 9.60 5.55
C VAL A 371 -9.96 10.81 5.22
N LEU A 372 -8.65 10.61 5.17
CA LEU A 372 -7.67 11.65 4.88
C LEU A 372 -7.30 11.56 3.40
N PHE A 373 -7.43 12.67 2.69
CA PHE A 373 -6.97 12.84 1.32
C PHE A 373 -5.66 13.62 1.36
N ILE A 374 -4.64 13.09 0.72
CA ILE A 374 -3.27 13.59 0.79
C ILE A 374 -2.81 13.86 -0.64
N GLY A 375 -2.30 15.06 -0.87
CA GLY A 375 -1.81 15.51 -2.18
C GLY A 375 -0.68 16.52 -2.02
N ARG A 376 -0.11 16.95 -3.15
CA ARG A 376 0.96 17.96 -3.19
C ARG A 376 0.42 19.40 -3.18
#